data_e8deda5c8916d6461f01811fec3bf81a
#
_entry.id   e8deda5c8916d6461f01811fec3bf81a
#
_cell.length_a   1.000
_cell.length_b   1.000
_cell.length_c   1.000
_cell.angle_alpha   90.00
_cell.angle_beta   90.00
_cell.angle_gamma   90.00
#
_symmetry.space_group_name_H-M   'P 1'
#
loop_
_entity.id
_entity.type
_entity.pdbx_description
1 polymer ?
#
loop_
_entity_poly.entity_id
_entity_poly.type
_entity_poly.pdbx_seq_one_letter_code
_entity_poly.pdbx_strand_id
1 'polypeptide(L)'
;MNLIEALAEIDQTNHYTLFVTKRAAIEQFDNRWPNFTVKQTLPHTPLVRIPLTLSRELRRHPVDVLHVQYTAPPFAPCPVVTTIHDLAFEHLPETFNRRSWMQLRMTVRQTARRAAHIITVSEYSRADIVRTYGIAPHRITVTHEAAPPNLLPVTSETELRRVRESYGIREDYILSLCSIQPRKNLVRLIEAYSSLRGLRPEVKLPQLILAGKRGWLDNETFRAAERNALGNDLVFTGYVPERDLAGLYSGAICFVYPSYFEGFGLPLVEAMQCGVPVIAGNRTSLPEIVGAAGLLFDPFDTQALVSALTHVLDDAEYRASLRAKGLAQAKQFNWRTTARLTLGVYEQVVKRKRADGRSPEY
;
A
#
# COMPACT_ATOMS: atom_id res chain seq x y z
N MET A 1 1.81 9.47 -5.34
CA MET A 1 2.60 10.70 -5.23
C MET A 1 4.07 10.42 -5.48
N ASN A 2 4.71 9.61 -4.68
CA ASN A 2 6.16 9.32 -4.75
C ASN A 2 6.67 8.85 -6.13
N LEU A 3 5.89 8.03 -6.87
CA LEU A 3 6.25 7.63 -8.22
C LEU A 3 6.33 8.84 -9.19
N ILE A 4 5.40 9.79 -9.06
CA ILE A 4 5.37 11.00 -9.92
C ILE A 4 6.62 11.85 -9.63
N GLU A 5 6.94 12.05 -8.35
CA GLU A 5 8.14 12.78 -7.93
C GLU A 5 9.41 12.10 -8.45
N ALA A 6 9.50 10.78 -8.30
CA ALA A 6 10.66 10.03 -8.78
C ALA A 6 10.77 10.03 -10.31
N LEU A 7 9.66 10.00 -11.05
CA LEU A 7 9.66 10.17 -12.52
C LEU A 7 10.15 11.56 -12.91
N ALA A 8 9.69 12.61 -12.22
CA ALA A 8 10.13 13.98 -12.46
C ALA A 8 11.63 14.20 -12.17
N GLU A 9 12.21 13.44 -11.23
CA GLU A 9 13.64 13.48 -10.95
C GLU A 9 14.50 12.84 -12.05
N ILE A 10 14.02 11.70 -12.60
CA ILE A 10 14.85 10.88 -13.51
C ILE A 10 14.62 11.19 -15.01
N ASP A 11 13.50 11.81 -15.36
CA ASP A 11 13.11 12.05 -16.75
C ASP A 11 12.73 13.51 -16.97
N GLN A 12 13.53 14.17 -17.82
CA GLN A 12 13.35 15.55 -18.24
C GLN A 12 13.01 15.64 -19.75
N THR A 13 12.90 14.50 -20.44
CA THR A 13 12.74 14.46 -21.90
C THR A 13 11.28 14.22 -22.31
N ASN A 14 10.55 13.40 -21.55
CA ASN A 14 9.16 13.12 -21.83
C ASN A 14 8.23 14.15 -21.16
N HIS A 15 7.09 14.40 -21.78
CA HIS A 15 6.03 15.23 -21.22
C HIS A 15 4.95 14.36 -20.56
N TYR A 16 4.55 14.75 -19.36
CA TYR A 16 3.56 14.04 -18.55
C TYR A 16 2.31 14.88 -18.36
N THR A 17 1.14 14.29 -18.60
CA THR A 17 -0.15 14.91 -18.26
C THR A 17 -0.79 14.15 -17.13
N LEU A 18 -0.95 14.80 -15.98
CA LEU A 18 -1.60 14.24 -14.80
C LEU A 18 -3.10 14.56 -14.82
N PHE A 19 -3.93 13.54 -14.98
CA PHE A 19 -5.39 13.70 -14.91
C PHE A 19 -5.85 13.52 -13.45
N VAL A 20 -6.30 14.62 -12.84
CA VAL A 20 -6.72 14.66 -11.44
C VAL A 20 -8.20 15.01 -11.29
N THR A 21 -8.81 14.63 -10.17
CA THR A 21 -10.22 14.93 -9.91
C THR A 21 -10.41 16.01 -8.85
N LYS A 22 -9.52 16.07 -7.86
CA LYS A 22 -9.61 16.99 -6.72
C LYS A 22 -8.78 18.25 -7.00
N ARG A 23 -9.32 19.42 -6.63
CA ARG A 23 -8.63 20.70 -6.76
C ARG A 23 -7.33 20.75 -5.95
N ALA A 24 -7.33 20.21 -4.75
CA ALA A 24 -6.12 20.10 -3.93
C ALA A 24 -4.96 19.36 -4.61
N ALA A 25 -5.25 18.39 -5.49
CA ALA A 25 -4.20 17.73 -6.29
C ALA A 25 -3.64 18.64 -7.39
N ILE A 26 -4.45 19.57 -7.93
CA ILE A 26 -3.94 20.60 -8.86
C ILE A 26 -2.96 21.48 -8.11
N GLU A 27 -3.36 22.05 -6.98
CA GLU A 27 -2.53 22.93 -6.17
C GLU A 27 -1.20 22.28 -5.75
N GLN A 28 -1.21 20.94 -5.57
CA GLN A 28 -0.03 20.18 -5.17
C GLN A 28 0.96 19.95 -6.31
N PHE A 29 0.50 19.79 -7.55
CA PHE A 29 1.32 19.36 -8.68
C PHE A 29 1.49 20.41 -9.76
N ASP A 30 0.64 21.44 -9.81
CA ASP A 30 0.67 22.43 -10.86
C ASP A 30 1.96 23.25 -10.81
N ASN A 31 2.59 23.42 -11.97
CA ASN A 31 3.86 24.17 -12.14
C ASN A 31 5.03 23.65 -11.27
N ARG A 32 4.95 22.45 -10.72
CA ARG A 32 6.02 21.89 -9.86
C ARG A 32 7.23 21.43 -10.70
N TRP A 33 6.97 20.91 -11.88
CA TRP A 33 8.00 20.44 -12.81
C TRP A 33 7.70 20.91 -14.23
N PRO A 34 8.72 21.35 -15.02
CA PRO A 34 8.51 21.97 -16.32
C PRO A 34 7.92 21.04 -17.38
N ASN A 35 8.13 19.73 -17.23
CA ASN A 35 7.64 18.71 -18.16
C ASN A 35 6.35 18.01 -17.68
N PHE A 36 5.71 18.53 -16.62
CA PHE A 36 4.44 18.02 -16.11
C PHE A 36 3.33 19.05 -16.27
N THR A 37 2.19 18.60 -16.80
CA THR A 37 0.96 19.40 -16.92
C THR A 37 -0.14 18.71 -16.12
N VAL A 38 -0.91 19.49 -15.34
CA VAL A 38 -2.02 18.97 -14.54
C VAL A 38 -3.34 19.36 -15.20
N LYS A 39 -4.22 18.38 -15.42
CA LYS A 39 -5.56 18.60 -15.97
C LYS A 39 -6.64 18.04 -15.06
N GLN A 40 -7.61 18.86 -14.71
CA GLN A 40 -8.77 18.39 -13.97
C GLN A 40 -9.76 17.66 -14.87
N THR A 41 -10.20 16.48 -14.45
CA THR A 41 -11.22 15.68 -15.13
C THR A 41 -12.43 15.46 -14.23
N LEU A 42 -13.58 15.93 -14.69
CA LEU A 42 -14.88 15.79 -14.01
C LEU A 42 -15.85 15.00 -14.88
N PRO A 43 -16.93 14.43 -14.33
CA PRO A 43 -17.31 14.42 -12.91
C PRO A 43 -16.45 13.47 -12.06
N HIS A 44 -16.60 13.54 -10.74
CA HIS A 44 -15.90 12.62 -9.83
C HIS A 44 -16.30 11.15 -9.98
N THR A 45 -17.50 10.89 -10.54
CA THR A 45 -18.04 9.54 -10.72
C THR A 45 -17.22 8.75 -11.76
N PRO A 46 -16.52 7.67 -11.38
CA PRO A 46 -15.65 6.92 -12.29
C PRO A 46 -16.37 6.33 -13.51
N LEU A 47 -17.63 5.89 -13.36
CA LEU A 47 -18.45 5.30 -14.42
C LEU A 47 -18.77 6.29 -15.56
N VAL A 48 -18.71 7.60 -15.32
CA VAL A 48 -18.88 8.65 -16.34
C VAL A 48 -17.53 9.18 -16.77
N ARG A 49 -16.67 9.50 -15.79
CA ARG A 49 -15.36 10.10 -16.05
C ARG A 49 -14.46 9.25 -16.92
N ILE A 50 -14.34 7.96 -16.59
CA ILE A 50 -13.39 7.08 -17.29
C ILE A 50 -13.84 6.85 -18.75
N PRO A 51 -15.05 6.36 -19.05
CA PRO A 51 -15.44 6.06 -20.42
C PRO A 51 -15.71 7.30 -21.29
N LEU A 52 -16.19 8.40 -20.73
CA LEU A 52 -16.60 9.56 -21.51
C LEU A 52 -15.60 10.71 -21.44
N THR A 53 -15.38 11.27 -20.25
CA THR A 53 -14.54 12.48 -20.09
C THR A 53 -13.10 12.20 -20.46
N LEU A 54 -12.50 11.15 -19.89
CA LEU A 54 -11.12 10.81 -20.15
C LEU A 54 -10.91 10.42 -21.62
N SER A 55 -11.83 9.65 -22.22
CA SER A 55 -11.78 9.31 -23.65
C SER A 55 -11.85 10.55 -24.55
N ARG A 56 -12.67 11.56 -24.19
CA ARG A 56 -12.76 12.83 -24.92
C ARG A 56 -11.49 13.64 -24.80
N GLU A 57 -10.93 13.75 -23.59
CA GLU A 57 -9.65 14.46 -23.35
C GLU A 57 -8.50 13.84 -24.14
N LEU A 58 -8.39 12.51 -24.14
CA LEU A 58 -7.37 11.79 -24.89
C LEU A 58 -7.47 11.94 -26.41
N ARG A 59 -8.69 12.17 -26.96
CA ARG A 59 -8.87 12.49 -28.39
C ARG A 59 -8.51 13.92 -28.70
N ARG A 60 -8.74 14.87 -27.78
CA ARG A 60 -8.42 16.29 -27.97
C ARG A 60 -6.93 16.58 -27.75
N HIS A 61 -6.34 15.83 -26.86
CA HIS A 61 -4.92 15.93 -26.47
C HIS A 61 -4.29 14.54 -26.54
N PRO A 62 -3.89 14.10 -27.74
CA PRO A 62 -3.31 12.78 -27.94
C PRO A 62 -2.05 12.58 -27.10
N VAL A 63 -1.90 11.36 -26.59
CA VAL A 63 -0.72 10.91 -25.84
C VAL A 63 -0.17 9.63 -26.46
N ASP A 64 1.12 9.37 -26.30
CA ASP A 64 1.74 8.14 -26.80
C ASP A 64 1.34 6.93 -25.97
N VAL A 65 1.18 7.09 -24.64
CA VAL A 65 0.81 6.04 -23.68
C VAL A 65 -0.12 6.64 -22.62
N LEU A 66 -1.16 5.92 -22.27
CA LEU A 66 -2.01 6.21 -21.11
C LEU A 66 -1.65 5.24 -19.97
N HIS A 67 -1.27 5.74 -18.80
CA HIS A 67 -1.10 4.94 -17.59
C HIS A 67 -2.29 5.16 -16.63
N VAL A 68 -2.92 4.07 -16.23
CA VAL A 68 -4.06 4.08 -15.29
C VAL A 68 -3.84 3.09 -14.15
N GLN A 69 -4.58 3.30 -13.06
CA GLN A 69 -4.69 2.29 -12.00
C GLN A 69 -5.99 1.52 -12.20
N TYR A 70 -5.91 0.19 -12.26
CA TYR A 70 -6.99 -0.78 -12.40
C TYR A 70 -7.83 -0.64 -13.67
N THR A 71 -8.50 0.49 -13.90
CA THR A 71 -9.54 0.63 -14.93
C THR A 71 -9.18 1.66 -15.98
N ALA A 72 -9.14 1.24 -17.24
CA ALA A 72 -8.94 2.10 -18.40
C ALA A 72 -10.27 2.45 -19.10
N PRO A 73 -10.27 3.54 -19.91
CA PRO A 73 -11.36 3.79 -20.85
C PRO A 73 -11.52 2.61 -21.81
N PRO A 74 -12.76 2.15 -22.07
CA PRO A 74 -13.01 0.99 -22.94
C PRO A 74 -12.48 1.18 -24.37
N PHE A 75 -12.39 2.43 -24.83
CA PHE A 75 -11.92 2.81 -26.17
C PHE A 75 -10.84 3.90 -26.07
N ALA A 76 -9.72 3.58 -25.39
CA ALA A 76 -8.57 4.46 -25.33
C ALA A 76 -7.96 4.62 -26.74
N PRO A 77 -7.70 5.86 -27.23
CA PRO A 77 -7.12 6.10 -28.55
C PRO A 77 -5.61 5.81 -28.62
N CYS A 78 -5.02 5.41 -27.52
CA CYS A 78 -3.60 5.12 -27.37
C CYS A 78 -3.36 3.82 -26.61
N PRO A 79 -2.16 3.23 -26.66
CA PRO A 79 -1.79 2.10 -25.83
C PRO A 79 -1.98 2.41 -24.34
N VAL A 80 -2.47 1.41 -23.61
CA VAL A 80 -2.73 1.51 -22.17
C VAL A 80 -1.70 0.70 -21.40
N VAL A 81 -1.07 1.30 -20.42
CA VAL A 81 -0.37 0.66 -19.31
C VAL A 81 -1.30 0.71 -18.09
N THR A 82 -1.48 -0.39 -17.39
CA THR A 82 -2.29 -0.39 -16.17
C THR A 82 -1.49 -0.91 -14.99
N THR A 83 -1.54 -0.20 -13.87
CA THR A 83 -1.06 -0.75 -12.58
C THR A 83 -2.21 -1.48 -11.89
N ILE A 84 -1.97 -2.76 -11.57
CA ILE A 84 -2.84 -3.61 -10.77
C ILE A 84 -2.06 -3.97 -9.51
N HIS A 85 -2.43 -3.37 -8.37
CA HIS A 85 -1.72 -3.60 -7.11
C HIS A 85 -2.01 -5.00 -6.55
N ASP A 86 -3.28 -5.42 -6.58
CA ASP A 86 -3.73 -6.75 -6.15
C ASP A 86 -5.04 -7.15 -6.83
N LEU A 87 -5.46 -8.38 -6.59
CA LEU A 87 -6.74 -8.93 -7.00
C LEU A 87 -7.61 -9.33 -5.79
N ALA A 88 -7.50 -8.62 -4.67
CA ALA A 88 -8.29 -8.91 -3.47
C ALA A 88 -9.80 -9.02 -3.75
N PHE A 89 -10.32 -8.19 -4.65
CA PHE A 89 -11.73 -8.22 -5.04
C PHE A 89 -12.14 -9.51 -5.80
N GLU A 90 -11.21 -10.24 -6.41
CA GLU A 90 -11.49 -11.56 -7.02
C GLU A 90 -11.51 -12.67 -5.98
N HIS A 91 -10.64 -12.59 -4.96
CA HIS A 91 -10.43 -13.65 -3.97
C HIS A 91 -11.26 -13.48 -2.69
N LEU A 92 -11.62 -12.24 -2.33
CA LEU A 92 -12.27 -11.87 -1.09
C LEU A 92 -13.48 -10.95 -1.34
N PRO A 93 -14.45 -11.38 -2.16
CA PRO A 93 -15.61 -10.56 -2.54
C PRO A 93 -16.41 -10.07 -1.34
N GLU A 94 -16.46 -10.84 -0.25
CA GLU A 94 -17.16 -10.53 0.99
C GLU A 94 -16.55 -9.32 1.72
N THR A 95 -15.31 -8.96 1.44
CA THR A 95 -14.64 -7.80 2.05
C THR A 95 -14.92 -6.50 1.30
N PHE A 96 -15.69 -6.55 0.21
CA PHE A 96 -16.06 -5.40 -0.61
C PHE A 96 -17.57 -5.15 -0.58
N ASN A 97 -17.97 -3.90 -0.79
CA ASN A 97 -19.37 -3.66 -1.07
C ASN A 97 -19.72 -4.18 -2.49
N ARG A 98 -20.94 -4.74 -2.64
CA ARG A 98 -21.38 -5.45 -3.86
C ARG A 98 -21.22 -4.64 -5.14
N ARG A 99 -21.49 -3.31 -5.10
CA ARG A 99 -21.39 -2.44 -6.28
C ARG A 99 -19.95 -2.26 -6.73
N SER A 100 -19.05 -1.92 -5.78
CA SER A 100 -17.63 -1.76 -6.08
C SER A 100 -16.98 -3.06 -6.51
N TRP A 101 -17.31 -4.17 -5.87
CA TRP A 101 -16.85 -5.50 -6.27
C TRP A 101 -17.23 -5.82 -7.72
N MET A 102 -18.50 -5.68 -8.09
CA MET A 102 -18.99 -5.98 -9.43
C MET A 102 -18.33 -5.08 -10.49
N GLN A 103 -18.18 -3.78 -10.17
CA GLN A 103 -17.50 -2.82 -11.04
C GLN A 103 -16.04 -3.22 -11.25
N LEU A 104 -15.27 -3.47 -10.17
CA LEU A 104 -13.86 -3.84 -10.27
C LEU A 104 -13.68 -5.14 -11.07
N ARG A 105 -14.43 -6.17 -10.74
CA ARG A 105 -14.37 -7.47 -11.42
C ARG A 105 -14.55 -7.37 -12.92
N MET A 106 -15.52 -6.57 -13.37
CA MET A 106 -15.80 -6.37 -14.79
C MET A 106 -14.72 -5.51 -15.47
N THR A 107 -14.40 -4.36 -14.87
CA THR A 107 -13.55 -3.36 -15.54
C THR A 107 -12.06 -3.72 -15.49
N VAL A 108 -11.57 -4.28 -14.39
CA VAL A 108 -10.15 -4.62 -14.22
C VAL A 108 -9.76 -5.77 -15.14
N ARG A 109 -10.57 -6.83 -15.17
CA ARG A 109 -10.34 -7.98 -16.07
C ARG A 109 -10.29 -7.56 -17.54
N GLN A 110 -11.22 -6.69 -17.95
CA GLN A 110 -11.27 -6.16 -19.30
C GLN A 110 -10.03 -5.30 -19.61
N THR A 111 -9.66 -4.41 -18.67
CA THR A 111 -8.48 -3.57 -18.80
C THR A 111 -7.21 -4.41 -18.91
N ALA A 112 -7.01 -5.39 -18.01
CA ALA A 112 -5.84 -6.27 -18.01
C ALA A 112 -5.65 -7.00 -19.35
N ARG A 113 -6.73 -7.50 -19.94
CA ARG A 113 -6.69 -8.21 -21.24
C ARG A 113 -6.30 -7.30 -22.40
N ARG A 114 -6.77 -6.04 -22.39
CA ARG A 114 -6.58 -5.06 -23.47
C ARG A 114 -5.35 -4.19 -23.30
N ALA A 115 -4.83 -4.04 -22.09
CA ALA A 115 -3.65 -3.23 -21.82
C ALA A 115 -2.46 -3.70 -22.67
N ALA A 116 -1.68 -2.78 -23.19
CA ALA A 116 -0.43 -3.06 -23.89
C ALA A 116 0.60 -3.68 -22.92
N HIS A 117 0.59 -3.24 -21.66
CA HIS A 117 1.42 -3.78 -20.60
C HIS A 117 0.76 -3.58 -19.23
N ILE A 118 1.10 -4.45 -18.28
CA ILE A 118 0.64 -4.38 -16.90
C ILE A 118 1.85 -4.12 -16.00
N ILE A 119 1.68 -3.20 -15.07
CA ILE A 119 2.59 -3.01 -13.94
C ILE A 119 1.92 -3.57 -12.70
N THR A 120 2.67 -4.26 -11.86
CA THR A 120 2.22 -4.71 -10.55
C THR A 120 3.32 -4.53 -9.50
N VAL A 121 2.97 -4.70 -8.23
CA VAL A 121 3.83 -4.24 -7.12
C VAL A 121 4.59 -5.36 -6.39
N SER A 122 4.34 -6.63 -6.76
CA SER A 122 5.04 -7.78 -6.18
C SER A 122 5.04 -8.97 -7.14
N GLU A 123 5.98 -9.92 -6.95
CA GLU A 123 5.98 -11.18 -7.71
C GLU A 123 4.75 -12.03 -7.37
N TYR A 124 4.27 -11.96 -6.14
CA TYR A 124 3.00 -12.58 -5.78
C TYR A 124 1.85 -12.05 -6.65
N SER A 125 1.68 -10.72 -6.72
CA SER A 125 0.62 -10.11 -7.53
C SER A 125 0.78 -10.40 -9.02
N ARG A 126 2.02 -10.48 -9.53
CA ARG A 126 2.31 -10.93 -10.90
C ARG A 126 1.81 -12.36 -11.14
N ALA A 127 2.19 -13.28 -10.28
CA ALA A 127 1.76 -14.68 -10.37
C ALA A 127 0.24 -14.81 -10.26
N ASP A 128 -0.39 -14.01 -9.40
CA ASP A 128 -1.83 -13.99 -9.22
C ASP A 128 -2.57 -13.47 -10.47
N ILE A 129 -2.10 -12.38 -11.09
CA ILE A 129 -2.65 -11.86 -12.36
C ILE A 129 -2.52 -12.87 -13.48
N VAL A 130 -1.37 -13.55 -13.59
CA VAL A 130 -1.15 -14.62 -14.58
C VAL A 130 -2.16 -15.74 -14.36
N ARG A 131 -2.29 -16.25 -13.15
CA ARG A 131 -3.18 -17.36 -12.80
C ARG A 131 -4.66 -17.02 -12.99
N THR A 132 -5.07 -15.84 -12.51
CA THR A 132 -6.49 -15.44 -12.45
C THR A 132 -7.03 -14.94 -13.79
N TYR A 133 -6.19 -14.23 -14.56
CA TYR A 133 -6.64 -13.62 -15.83
C TYR A 133 -6.07 -14.28 -17.09
N GLY A 134 -5.12 -15.21 -16.95
CA GLY A 134 -4.46 -15.86 -18.08
C GLY A 134 -3.57 -14.92 -18.89
N ILE A 135 -3.02 -13.88 -18.26
CA ILE A 135 -2.14 -12.91 -18.91
C ILE A 135 -0.73 -13.50 -19.03
N ALA A 136 -0.13 -13.38 -20.22
CA ALA A 136 1.23 -13.87 -20.45
C ALA A 136 2.25 -13.12 -19.55
N PRO A 137 3.17 -13.83 -18.86
CA PRO A 137 4.10 -13.21 -17.90
C PRO A 137 4.95 -12.07 -18.46
N HIS A 138 5.33 -12.13 -19.74
CA HIS A 138 6.12 -11.09 -20.40
C HIS A 138 5.37 -9.76 -20.61
N ARG A 139 4.06 -9.74 -20.38
CA ARG A 139 3.22 -8.53 -20.41
C ARG A 139 3.09 -7.90 -19.03
N ILE A 140 3.76 -8.41 -18.01
CA ILE A 140 3.66 -7.92 -16.65
C ILE A 140 5.06 -7.59 -16.13
N THR A 141 5.25 -6.36 -15.67
CA THR A 141 6.48 -5.92 -14.99
C THR A 141 6.19 -5.66 -13.52
N VAL A 142 7.02 -6.20 -12.65
CA VAL A 142 6.97 -5.90 -11.22
C VAL A 142 7.77 -4.63 -10.95
N THR A 143 7.13 -3.66 -10.30
CA THR A 143 7.77 -2.45 -9.81
C THR A 143 7.40 -2.29 -8.34
N HIS A 144 8.29 -2.68 -7.45
CA HIS A 144 8.04 -2.60 -6.02
C HIS A 144 7.75 -1.16 -5.59
N GLU A 145 6.82 -0.99 -4.67
CA GLU A 145 6.62 0.29 -3.98
C GLU A 145 7.74 0.51 -2.96
N ALA A 146 7.80 1.70 -2.38
CA ALA A 146 8.76 2.04 -1.33
C ALA A 146 8.11 2.97 -0.30
N ALA A 147 8.66 3.02 0.89
CA ALA A 147 8.28 4.04 1.86
C ALA A 147 8.63 5.46 1.35
N PRO A 148 7.95 6.51 1.86
CA PRO A 148 8.33 7.87 1.57
C PRO A 148 9.79 8.14 1.94
N PRO A 149 10.57 8.83 1.08
CA PRO A 149 12.01 9.07 1.35
C PRO A 149 12.28 9.85 2.64
N ASN A 150 11.34 10.69 3.05
CA ASN A 150 11.39 11.51 4.27
C ASN A 150 10.92 10.78 5.53
N LEU A 151 10.42 9.56 5.42
CA LEU A 151 10.01 8.75 6.57
C LEU A 151 11.25 8.07 7.19
N LEU A 152 11.94 8.78 8.06
CA LEU A 152 13.19 8.34 8.67
C LEU A 152 13.03 8.02 10.16
N PRO A 153 13.92 7.21 10.76
CA PRO A 153 13.91 6.93 12.18
C PRO A 153 13.98 8.21 13.02
N VAL A 154 13.09 8.35 13.99
CA VAL A 154 13.09 9.43 14.98
C VAL A 154 13.77 8.92 16.25
N THR A 155 14.81 9.63 16.69
CA THR A 155 15.56 9.33 17.93
C THR A 155 15.40 10.40 19.00
N SER A 156 14.77 11.52 18.66
CA SER A 156 14.48 12.62 19.58
C SER A 156 13.38 12.21 20.56
N GLU A 157 13.72 12.06 21.84
CA GLU A 157 12.74 11.72 22.88
C GLU A 157 11.64 12.79 23.01
N THR A 158 11.99 14.05 22.79
CA THR A 158 11.00 15.15 22.78
C THR A 158 9.94 14.96 21.69
N GLU A 159 10.36 14.56 20.50
CA GLU A 159 9.44 14.31 19.39
C GLU A 159 8.61 13.03 19.59
N LEU A 160 9.24 11.95 20.08
CA LEU A 160 8.54 10.71 20.43
C LEU A 160 7.47 10.96 21.50
N ARG A 161 7.81 11.75 22.54
CA ARG A 161 6.87 12.14 23.58
C ARG A 161 5.72 12.97 23.04
N ARG A 162 6.01 13.99 22.22
CA ARG A 162 4.99 14.81 21.56
C ARG A 162 3.97 13.96 20.81
N VAL A 163 4.45 12.97 20.03
CA VAL A 163 3.56 12.08 19.27
C VAL A 163 2.74 11.20 20.20
N ARG A 164 3.36 10.59 21.23
CA ARG A 164 2.63 9.76 22.22
C ARG A 164 1.51 10.57 22.91
N GLU A 165 1.83 11.77 23.40
CA GLU A 165 0.87 12.65 24.08
C GLU A 165 -0.28 13.05 23.16
N SER A 166 0.00 13.33 21.88
CA SER A 166 -1.04 13.71 20.89
C SER A 166 -2.11 12.64 20.69
N TYR A 167 -1.78 11.38 20.96
CA TYR A 167 -2.69 10.23 20.74
C TYR A 167 -3.05 9.49 22.05
N GLY A 168 -2.66 9.98 23.22
CA GLY A 168 -2.90 9.32 24.51
C GLY A 168 -2.17 7.98 24.65
N ILE A 169 -1.00 7.86 24.03
CA ILE A 169 -0.17 6.65 24.03
C ILE A 169 0.80 6.68 25.19
N ARG A 170 0.92 5.56 25.89
CA ARG A 170 1.96 5.32 26.92
C ARG A 170 3.34 5.16 26.28
N GLU A 171 4.38 5.06 27.08
CA GLU A 171 5.75 4.92 26.61
C GLU A 171 5.94 3.68 25.73
N ASP A 172 5.52 2.53 26.24
CA ASP A 172 5.63 1.24 25.54
C ASP A 172 4.36 0.89 24.78
N TYR A 173 4.49 0.59 23.49
CA TYR A 173 3.36 0.17 22.68
C TYR A 173 3.72 -0.74 21.51
N ILE A 174 2.73 -1.55 21.12
CA ILE A 174 2.67 -2.34 19.89
C ILE A 174 1.84 -1.56 18.89
N LEU A 175 2.33 -1.38 17.67
CA LEU A 175 1.64 -0.61 16.64
C LEU A 175 1.09 -1.52 15.53
N SER A 176 -0.14 -1.26 15.09
CA SER A 176 -0.65 -1.66 13.78
C SER A 176 -1.23 -0.44 13.08
N LEU A 177 -0.82 -0.18 11.83
CA LEU A 177 -1.25 0.98 11.06
C LEU A 177 -1.83 0.55 9.71
N CYS A 178 -3.13 0.80 9.52
CA CYS A 178 -3.84 0.51 8.27
C CYS A 178 -5.23 1.16 8.27
N SER A 179 -5.88 1.22 7.11
CA SER A 179 -7.34 1.43 7.12
C SER A 179 -8.02 0.22 7.76
N ILE A 180 -8.90 0.47 8.75
CA ILE A 180 -9.59 -0.61 9.48
C ILE A 180 -10.58 -1.30 8.55
N GLN A 181 -10.27 -2.51 8.12
CA GLN A 181 -11.06 -3.34 7.18
C GLN A 181 -10.86 -4.82 7.50
N PRO A 182 -11.81 -5.70 7.12
CA PRO A 182 -11.75 -7.12 7.47
C PRO A 182 -10.44 -7.81 7.08
N ARG A 183 -9.92 -7.59 5.86
CA ARG A 183 -8.69 -8.23 5.38
C ARG A 183 -7.43 -7.87 6.16
N LYS A 184 -7.46 -6.77 6.93
CA LYS A 184 -6.35 -6.37 7.81
C LYS A 184 -6.30 -7.18 9.09
N ASN A 185 -7.35 -7.95 9.38
CA ASN A 185 -7.39 -8.97 10.44
C ASN A 185 -7.09 -8.44 11.85
N LEU A 186 -7.49 -7.19 12.12
CA LEU A 186 -7.26 -6.54 13.42
C LEU A 186 -8.02 -7.25 14.57
N VAL A 187 -9.11 -7.94 14.26
CA VAL A 187 -9.83 -8.80 15.23
C VAL A 187 -8.88 -9.83 15.82
N ARG A 188 -8.11 -10.51 14.97
CA ARG A 188 -7.11 -11.51 15.40
C ARG A 188 -6.03 -10.91 16.29
N LEU A 189 -5.58 -9.70 15.95
CA LEU A 189 -4.58 -9.00 16.76
C LEU A 189 -5.12 -8.64 18.15
N ILE A 190 -6.36 -8.16 18.22
CA ILE A 190 -7.05 -7.87 19.49
C ILE A 190 -7.18 -9.15 20.33
N GLU A 191 -7.61 -10.25 19.74
CA GLU A 191 -7.75 -11.55 20.41
C GLU A 191 -6.42 -12.09 20.91
N ALA A 192 -5.37 -12.01 20.07
CA ALA A 192 -4.02 -12.45 20.47
C ALA A 192 -3.45 -11.60 21.60
N TYR A 193 -3.64 -10.28 21.55
CA TYR A 193 -3.22 -9.38 22.62
C TYR A 193 -3.98 -9.68 23.94
N SER A 194 -5.28 -9.90 23.86
CA SER A 194 -6.11 -10.28 25.02
C SER A 194 -5.66 -11.60 25.62
N SER A 195 -5.38 -12.60 24.78
CA SER A 195 -4.85 -13.89 25.22
C SER A 195 -3.49 -13.75 25.90
N LEU A 196 -2.59 -12.95 25.32
CA LEU A 196 -1.28 -12.68 25.92
C LEU A 196 -1.42 -12.01 27.30
N ARG A 197 -2.35 -11.05 27.44
CA ARG A 197 -2.65 -10.40 28.71
C ARG A 197 -3.15 -11.40 29.75
N GLY A 198 -4.03 -12.33 29.35
CA GLY A 198 -4.54 -13.40 30.23
C GLY A 198 -3.47 -14.38 30.67
N LEU A 199 -2.48 -14.68 29.83
CA LEU A 199 -1.34 -15.55 30.14
C LEU A 199 -0.31 -14.88 31.09
N ARG A 200 -0.31 -13.55 31.19
CA ARG A 200 0.68 -12.76 31.93
C ARG A 200 0.02 -11.69 32.81
N PRO A 201 -0.84 -12.07 33.77
CA PRO A 201 -1.63 -11.11 34.55
C PRO A 201 -0.74 -10.18 35.40
N GLU A 202 0.46 -10.64 35.81
CA GLU A 202 1.40 -9.86 36.62
C GLU A 202 2.29 -8.92 35.81
N VAL A 203 2.27 -9.01 34.45
CA VAL A 203 3.12 -8.21 33.59
C VAL A 203 2.29 -7.09 32.95
N LYS A 204 2.72 -5.86 33.15
CA LYS A 204 2.13 -4.73 32.41
C LYS A 204 2.59 -4.78 30.96
N LEU A 205 1.69 -5.21 30.07
CA LEU A 205 1.99 -5.25 28.65
C LEU A 205 2.06 -3.83 28.04
N PRO A 206 2.84 -3.66 26.95
CA PRO A 206 2.79 -2.46 26.11
C PRO A 206 1.36 -2.24 25.58
N GLN A 207 0.93 -0.98 25.41
CA GLN A 207 -0.39 -0.70 24.81
C GLN A 207 -0.47 -1.24 23.38
N LEU A 208 -1.65 -1.69 22.98
CA LEU A 208 -1.96 -1.99 21.57
C LEU A 208 -2.52 -0.74 20.89
N ILE A 209 -1.83 -0.23 19.88
CA ILE A 209 -2.22 0.95 19.12
C ILE A 209 -2.68 0.52 17.74
N LEU A 210 -3.95 0.79 17.44
CA LEU A 210 -4.55 0.58 16.12
C LEU A 210 -4.73 1.93 15.43
N ALA A 211 -3.80 2.26 14.55
CA ALA A 211 -3.74 3.54 13.86
C ALA A 211 -4.34 3.45 12.46
N GLY A 212 -5.08 4.48 12.07
CA GLY A 212 -5.63 4.63 10.73
C GLY A 212 -7.12 4.95 10.70
N LYS A 213 -7.59 5.32 9.52
CA LYS A 213 -9.01 5.67 9.33
C LYS A 213 -9.90 4.45 9.42
N ARG A 214 -11.12 4.67 9.90
CA ARG A 214 -12.21 3.70 9.72
C ARG A 214 -12.41 3.43 8.24
N GLY A 215 -12.44 2.16 7.89
CA GLY A 215 -12.72 1.70 6.54
C GLY A 215 -14.18 1.27 6.38
N TRP A 216 -14.40 0.26 5.58
CA TRP A 216 -15.71 -0.36 5.42
C TRP A 216 -15.75 -1.72 6.11
N LEU A 217 -16.92 -2.12 6.60
CA LEU A 217 -17.14 -3.39 7.33
C LEU A 217 -16.25 -3.53 8.58
N ASP A 218 -15.94 -2.41 9.24
CA ASP A 218 -15.02 -2.33 10.38
C ASP A 218 -15.67 -2.64 11.74
N ASN A 219 -16.99 -2.78 11.81
CA ASN A 219 -17.74 -2.95 13.05
C ASN A 219 -17.25 -4.14 13.90
N GLU A 220 -16.79 -5.23 13.26
CA GLU A 220 -16.34 -6.41 14.01
C GLU A 220 -15.04 -6.15 14.77
N THR A 221 -14.17 -5.27 14.26
CA THR A 221 -12.95 -4.85 14.97
C THR A 221 -13.31 -4.12 16.29
N PHE A 222 -14.28 -3.22 16.25
CA PHE A 222 -14.74 -2.51 17.47
C PHE A 222 -15.47 -3.43 18.43
N ARG A 223 -16.32 -4.33 17.94
CA ARG A 223 -16.95 -5.36 18.77
C ARG A 223 -15.94 -6.29 19.44
N ALA A 224 -14.87 -6.67 18.72
CA ALA A 224 -13.80 -7.46 19.30
C ALA A 224 -13.08 -6.70 20.43
N ALA A 225 -12.85 -5.40 20.29
CA ALA A 225 -12.30 -4.56 21.35
C ALA A 225 -13.19 -4.53 22.59
N GLU A 226 -14.49 -4.37 22.41
CA GLU A 226 -15.49 -4.38 23.51
C GLU A 226 -15.56 -5.74 24.21
N ARG A 227 -15.68 -6.85 23.46
CA ARG A 227 -15.73 -8.22 24.01
C ARG A 227 -14.51 -8.58 24.84
N ASN A 228 -13.33 -8.11 24.43
CA ASN A 228 -12.08 -8.39 25.12
C ASN A 228 -11.77 -7.43 26.29
N ALA A 229 -12.61 -6.42 26.52
CA ALA A 229 -12.54 -5.49 27.65
C ALA A 229 -11.11 -4.94 27.89
N LEU A 230 -10.45 -4.49 26.80
CA LEU A 230 -9.05 -4.04 26.88
C LEU A 230 -8.92 -2.64 27.52
N GLY A 231 -9.98 -1.84 27.56
CA GLY A 231 -9.99 -0.53 28.19
C GLY A 231 -8.88 0.37 27.62
N ASN A 232 -8.10 0.96 28.54
CA ASN A 232 -6.98 1.84 28.17
C ASN A 232 -5.73 1.12 27.62
N ASP A 233 -5.76 -0.20 27.53
CA ASP A 233 -4.67 -0.99 26.93
C ASP A 233 -4.77 -1.05 25.41
N LEU A 234 -5.92 -0.65 24.84
CA LEU A 234 -6.15 -0.52 23.41
C LEU A 234 -6.51 0.92 23.05
N VAL A 235 -5.78 1.50 22.10
CA VAL A 235 -6.03 2.85 21.59
C VAL A 235 -6.30 2.81 20.09
N PHE A 236 -7.40 3.42 19.67
CA PHE A 236 -7.68 3.74 18.26
C PHE A 236 -7.32 5.20 18.01
N THR A 237 -6.26 5.48 17.26
CA THR A 237 -5.82 6.86 17.01
C THR A 237 -6.67 7.60 15.98
N GLY A 238 -7.41 6.87 15.14
CA GLY A 238 -7.98 7.42 13.91
C GLY A 238 -6.87 7.75 12.89
N TYR A 239 -7.14 8.73 12.03
CA TYR A 239 -6.18 9.17 11.02
C TYR A 239 -4.95 9.82 11.65
N VAL A 240 -3.78 9.35 11.25
CA VAL A 240 -2.47 9.91 11.63
C VAL A 240 -1.93 10.74 10.46
N PRO A 241 -1.67 12.05 10.63
CA PRO A 241 -1.04 12.87 9.60
C PRO A 241 0.40 12.45 9.34
N GLU A 242 0.87 12.72 8.12
CA GLU A 242 2.20 12.32 7.65
C GLU A 242 3.33 12.79 8.59
N ARG A 243 3.22 14.00 9.15
CA ARG A 243 4.19 14.57 10.09
C ARG A 243 4.41 13.75 11.37
N ASP A 244 3.43 12.95 11.77
CA ASP A 244 3.47 12.17 13.02
C ASP A 244 3.85 10.69 12.77
N LEU A 245 3.81 10.23 11.49
CA LEU A 245 4.03 8.82 11.15
C LEU A 245 5.41 8.33 11.57
N ALA A 246 6.46 9.09 11.30
CA ALA A 246 7.83 8.69 11.65
C ALA A 246 8.00 8.49 13.16
N GLY A 247 7.47 9.41 13.97
CA GLY A 247 7.50 9.30 15.43
C GLY A 247 6.65 8.14 15.94
N LEU A 248 5.46 7.96 15.35
CA LEU A 248 4.57 6.85 15.73
C LEU A 248 5.17 5.48 15.39
N TYR A 249 5.83 5.32 14.24
CA TYR A 249 6.57 4.10 13.95
C TYR A 249 7.76 3.95 14.92
N SER A 250 8.66 4.93 14.98
CA SER A 250 9.94 4.82 15.68
C SER A 250 9.81 4.59 17.19
N GLY A 251 8.72 5.05 17.80
CA GLY A 251 8.46 4.83 19.24
C GLY A 251 7.82 3.47 19.56
N ALA A 252 7.44 2.67 18.57
CA ALA A 252 6.84 1.36 18.79
C ALA A 252 7.91 0.30 19.13
N ILE A 253 7.59 -0.61 20.06
CA ILE A 253 8.42 -1.80 20.34
C ILE A 253 8.43 -2.73 19.14
N CYS A 254 7.26 -2.94 18.52
CA CYS A 254 7.14 -3.67 17.28
C CYS A 254 5.91 -3.20 16.48
N PHE A 255 5.95 -3.47 15.18
CA PHE A 255 4.85 -3.24 14.26
C PHE A 255 4.22 -4.58 13.86
N VAL A 256 2.91 -4.72 14.01
CA VAL A 256 2.18 -5.94 13.70
C VAL A 256 1.24 -5.71 12.52
N TYR A 257 1.38 -6.53 11.49
CA TYR A 257 0.56 -6.46 10.29
C TYR A 257 -0.07 -7.81 9.97
N PRO A 258 -1.19 -8.16 10.63
CA PRO A 258 -1.79 -9.49 10.60
C PRO A 258 -2.64 -9.74 9.36
N SER A 259 -2.50 -8.91 8.33
CA SER A 259 -3.26 -8.99 7.10
C SER A 259 -3.13 -10.36 6.42
N TYR A 260 -4.23 -10.89 5.91
CA TYR A 260 -4.23 -12.16 5.18
C TYR A 260 -4.25 -11.98 3.65
N PHE A 261 -4.39 -10.75 3.17
CA PHE A 261 -4.28 -10.46 1.73
C PHE A 261 -3.75 -9.05 1.46
N GLU A 262 -2.59 -8.97 0.80
CA GLU A 262 -1.98 -7.71 0.36
C GLU A 262 -1.32 -7.86 -1.02
N GLY A 263 -1.34 -6.76 -1.79
CA GLY A 263 -0.59 -6.68 -3.04
C GLY A 263 0.89 -6.37 -2.82
N PHE A 264 1.22 -5.63 -1.73
CA PHE A 264 2.59 -5.26 -1.38
C PHE A 264 2.82 -5.32 0.13
N GLY A 265 2.22 -4.44 0.90
CA GLY A 265 2.45 -4.30 2.34
C GLY A 265 3.29 -3.07 2.68
N LEU A 266 2.98 -1.93 2.05
CA LEU A 266 3.71 -0.67 2.24
C LEU A 266 3.96 -0.31 3.71
N PRO A 267 3.00 -0.49 4.67
CA PRO A 267 3.26 -0.21 6.09
C PRO A 267 4.40 -1.03 6.72
N LEU A 268 4.69 -2.22 6.19
CA LEU A 268 5.85 -3.01 6.65
C LEU A 268 7.17 -2.37 6.23
N VAL A 269 7.24 -1.88 4.99
CA VAL A 269 8.43 -1.16 4.50
C VAL A 269 8.63 0.14 5.28
N GLU A 270 7.53 0.85 5.57
CA GLU A 270 7.54 2.08 6.38
C GLU A 270 8.06 1.80 7.80
N ALA A 271 7.54 0.76 8.47
CA ALA A 271 7.99 0.34 9.78
C ALA A 271 9.48 -0.07 9.79
N MET A 272 9.89 -0.89 8.82
CA MET A 272 11.29 -1.30 8.67
C MET A 272 12.21 -0.11 8.40
N GLN A 273 11.78 0.86 7.58
CA GLN A 273 12.55 2.09 7.31
C GLN A 273 12.69 2.97 8.56
N CYS A 274 11.68 2.98 9.43
CA CYS A 274 11.75 3.64 10.75
C CYS A 274 12.52 2.83 11.80
N GLY A 275 13.05 1.65 11.44
CA GLY A 275 13.83 0.81 12.34
C GLY A 275 13.00 0.08 13.38
N VAL A 276 11.76 -0.31 13.06
CA VAL A 276 10.87 -1.02 13.97
C VAL A 276 10.84 -2.51 13.60
N PRO A 277 10.99 -3.43 14.57
CA PRO A 277 10.78 -4.86 14.35
C PRO A 277 9.37 -5.15 13.81
N VAL A 278 9.25 -5.97 12.78
CA VAL A 278 7.96 -6.27 12.16
C VAL A 278 7.52 -7.71 12.38
N ILE A 279 6.22 -7.89 12.64
CA ILE A 279 5.53 -9.18 12.73
C ILE A 279 4.42 -9.14 11.67
N ALA A 280 4.41 -10.06 10.72
CA ALA A 280 3.48 -10.03 9.59
C ALA A 280 2.86 -11.40 9.30
N GLY A 281 1.68 -11.39 8.68
CA GLY A 281 1.07 -12.60 8.15
C GLY A 281 1.96 -13.25 7.07
N ASN A 282 2.00 -14.58 7.00
CA ASN A 282 2.82 -15.33 6.03
C ASN A 282 2.10 -15.55 4.69
N ARG A 283 1.22 -14.62 4.27
CA ARG A 283 0.37 -14.77 3.09
C ARG A 283 0.65 -13.71 2.05
N THR A 284 0.34 -14.06 0.81
CA THR A 284 0.41 -13.19 -0.37
C THR A 284 1.79 -12.56 -0.58
N SER A 285 1.89 -11.24 -0.70
CA SER A 285 3.16 -10.55 -0.90
C SER A 285 3.99 -10.37 0.38
N LEU A 286 3.41 -10.55 1.56
CA LEU A 286 4.08 -10.19 2.82
C LEU A 286 5.40 -10.94 3.06
N PRO A 287 5.51 -12.27 2.77
CA PRO A 287 6.79 -12.98 2.87
C PRO A 287 7.88 -12.42 1.93
N GLU A 288 7.50 -12.01 0.71
CA GLU A 288 8.39 -11.39 -0.26
C GLU A 288 8.95 -10.05 0.27
N ILE A 289 8.10 -9.24 0.89
CA ILE A 289 8.46 -7.91 1.37
C ILE A 289 9.28 -7.97 2.66
N VAL A 290 8.90 -8.83 3.58
CA VAL A 290 9.57 -8.96 4.89
C VAL A 290 10.90 -9.71 4.76
N GLY A 291 10.97 -10.76 3.91
CA GLY A 291 12.14 -11.62 3.81
C GLY A 291 12.57 -12.17 5.17
N ALA A 292 13.84 -12.05 5.48
CA ALA A 292 14.42 -12.45 6.77
C ALA A 292 14.43 -11.31 7.83
N ALA A 293 13.77 -10.19 7.54
CA ALA A 293 13.84 -8.98 8.37
C ALA A 293 12.71 -8.87 9.40
N GLY A 294 11.83 -9.85 9.50
CA GLY A 294 10.74 -9.87 10.47
C GLY A 294 10.26 -11.27 10.79
N LEU A 295 9.32 -11.37 11.72
CA LEU A 295 8.63 -12.60 12.05
C LEU A 295 7.40 -12.78 11.16
N LEU A 296 7.26 -13.97 10.60
CA LEU A 296 6.08 -14.38 9.84
C LEU A 296 5.26 -15.39 10.62
N PHE A 297 3.94 -15.24 10.62
CA PHE A 297 3.01 -16.18 11.28
C PHE A 297 1.80 -16.47 10.37
N ASP A 298 1.10 -17.57 10.62
CA ASP A 298 -0.16 -17.84 9.93
C ASP A 298 -1.25 -16.87 10.45
N PRO A 299 -1.80 -15.97 9.61
CA PRO A 299 -2.78 -14.99 10.04
C PRO A 299 -4.13 -15.60 10.47
N PHE A 300 -4.32 -16.90 10.28
CA PHE A 300 -5.47 -17.64 10.78
C PHE A 300 -5.22 -18.35 12.13
N ASP A 301 -3.99 -18.33 12.64
CA ASP A 301 -3.59 -18.91 13.92
C ASP A 301 -3.31 -17.84 14.96
N THR A 302 -4.22 -17.71 15.94
CA THR A 302 -4.08 -16.74 17.04
C THR A 302 -2.89 -17.09 17.95
N GLN A 303 -2.63 -18.38 18.19
CA GLN A 303 -1.53 -18.82 19.06
C GLN A 303 -0.17 -18.56 18.41
N ALA A 304 -0.05 -18.71 17.09
CA ALA A 304 1.15 -18.31 16.36
C ALA A 304 1.44 -16.82 16.54
N LEU A 305 0.41 -15.95 16.50
CA LEU A 305 0.58 -14.53 16.76
C LEU A 305 0.94 -14.25 18.23
N VAL A 306 0.31 -14.92 19.20
CA VAL A 306 0.68 -14.83 20.62
C VAL A 306 2.16 -15.20 20.82
N SER A 307 2.61 -16.30 20.22
CA SER A 307 4.02 -16.74 20.29
C SER A 307 4.97 -15.73 19.67
N ALA A 308 4.62 -15.17 18.50
CA ALA A 308 5.41 -14.14 17.83
C ALA A 308 5.53 -12.85 18.66
N LEU A 309 4.41 -12.39 19.25
CA LEU A 309 4.40 -11.25 20.17
C LEU A 309 5.27 -11.53 21.41
N THR A 310 5.08 -12.68 22.03
CA THR A 310 5.87 -13.11 23.19
C THR A 310 7.37 -13.05 22.89
N HIS A 311 7.80 -13.66 21.80
CA HIS A 311 9.21 -13.71 21.41
C HIS A 311 9.80 -12.30 21.21
N VAL A 312 9.09 -11.44 20.51
CA VAL A 312 9.57 -10.06 20.26
C VAL A 312 9.53 -9.21 21.54
N LEU A 313 8.58 -9.40 22.43
CA LEU A 313 8.48 -8.61 23.66
C LEU A 313 9.55 -9.02 24.69
N ASP A 314 9.90 -10.31 24.78
CA ASP A 314 10.79 -10.84 25.81
C ASP A 314 12.28 -10.76 25.43
N ASP A 315 12.61 -10.73 24.12
CA ASP A 315 13.98 -10.79 23.64
C ASP A 315 14.44 -9.47 23.03
N ALA A 316 15.17 -8.66 23.81
CA ALA A 316 15.70 -7.38 23.36
C ALA A 316 16.80 -7.51 22.29
N GLU A 317 17.64 -8.57 22.38
CA GLU A 317 18.69 -8.82 21.40
C GLU A 317 18.08 -9.21 20.05
N TYR A 318 17.05 -10.03 20.09
CA TYR A 318 16.28 -10.40 18.90
C TYR A 318 15.63 -9.17 18.26
N ARG A 319 15.00 -8.28 19.05
CA ARG A 319 14.48 -7.00 18.54
C ARG A 319 15.55 -6.17 17.85
N ALA A 320 16.72 -6.06 18.47
CA ALA A 320 17.87 -5.32 17.89
C ALA A 320 18.33 -5.94 16.56
N SER A 321 18.38 -7.27 16.48
CA SER A 321 18.68 -8.00 15.25
C SER A 321 17.62 -7.73 14.15
N LEU A 322 16.33 -7.81 14.48
CA LEU A 322 15.24 -7.51 13.54
C LEU A 322 15.28 -6.06 13.05
N ARG A 323 15.58 -5.11 13.94
CA ARG A 323 15.77 -3.69 13.59
C ARG A 323 16.85 -3.52 12.53
N ALA A 324 18.02 -4.11 12.75
CA ALA A 324 19.14 -4.01 11.82
C ALA A 324 18.81 -4.61 10.46
N LYS A 325 18.20 -5.79 10.45
CA LYS A 325 17.72 -6.47 9.23
C LYS A 325 16.63 -5.67 8.52
N GLY A 326 15.67 -5.09 9.27
CA GLY A 326 14.60 -4.28 8.74
C GLY A 326 15.12 -3.04 8.00
N LEU A 327 16.04 -2.30 8.60
CA LEU A 327 16.67 -1.16 7.96
C LEU A 327 17.43 -1.53 6.68
N ALA A 328 18.08 -2.71 6.64
CA ALA A 328 18.75 -3.21 5.44
C ALA A 328 17.73 -3.64 4.36
N GLN A 329 16.65 -4.31 4.74
CA GLN A 329 15.59 -4.76 3.85
C GLN A 329 14.85 -3.58 3.21
N ALA A 330 14.49 -2.56 3.99
CA ALA A 330 13.80 -1.37 3.49
C ALA A 330 14.58 -0.65 2.38
N LYS A 331 15.91 -0.64 2.42
CA LYS A 331 16.77 -0.02 1.40
C LYS A 331 16.68 -0.68 0.02
N GLN A 332 16.20 -1.92 -0.06
CA GLN A 332 15.99 -2.61 -1.35
C GLN A 332 14.83 -2.00 -2.13
N PHE A 333 13.91 -1.33 -1.46
CA PHE A 333 12.75 -0.68 -2.03
C PHE A 333 13.02 0.82 -2.16
N ASN A 334 13.01 1.35 -3.39
CA ASN A 334 13.16 2.79 -3.60
C ASN A 334 12.42 3.28 -4.85
N TRP A 335 11.84 4.45 -4.75
CA TRP A 335 11.01 5.05 -5.78
C TRP A 335 11.76 5.34 -7.08
N ARG A 336 13.06 5.61 -7.04
CA ARG A 336 13.87 5.86 -8.23
C ARG A 336 13.99 4.60 -9.10
N THR A 337 14.13 3.43 -8.49
CA THR A 337 14.11 2.14 -9.20
C THR A 337 12.73 1.87 -9.77
N THR A 338 11.67 2.09 -8.98
CA THR A 338 10.27 1.96 -9.42
C THR A 338 9.98 2.86 -10.62
N ALA A 339 10.43 4.12 -10.58
CA ALA A 339 10.27 5.08 -11.67
C ALA A 339 11.03 4.65 -12.93
N ARG A 340 12.28 4.18 -12.79
CA ARG A 340 13.09 3.71 -13.93
C ARG A 340 12.45 2.51 -14.63
N LEU A 341 11.95 1.54 -13.86
CA LEU A 341 11.24 0.38 -14.42
C LEU A 341 9.94 0.80 -15.10
N THR A 342 9.19 1.71 -14.49
CA THR A 342 7.95 2.26 -15.04
C THR A 342 8.22 3.01 -16.36
N LEU A 343 9.24 3.85 -16.41
CA LEU A 343 9.67 4.56 -17.63
C LEU A 343 10.07 3.56 -18.74
N GLY A 344 10.82 2.52 -18.39
CA GLY A 344 11.19 1.45 -19.32
C GLY A 344 9.98 0.74 -19.93
N VAL A 345 8.91 0.56 -19.15
CA VAL A 345 7.63 0.02 -19.65
C VAL A 345 7.00 0.98 -20.67
N TYR A 346 6.97 2.29 -20.39
CA TYR A 346 6.42 3.27 -21.33
C TYR A 346 7.19 3.25 -22.66
N GLU A 347 8.51 3.30 -22.61
CA GLU A 347 9.37 3.25 -23.80
C GLU A 347 9.16 1.97 -24.61
N GLN A 348 9.06 0.82 -23.94
CA GLN A 348 8.79 -0.47 -24.59
C GLN A 348 7.45 -0.45 -25.34
N VAL A 349 6.41 0.09 -24.71
CA VAL A 349 5.06 0.18 -25.29
C VAL A 349 5.04 1.10 -26.51
N VAL A 350 5.71 2.26 -26.43
CA VAL A 350 5.82 3.21 -27.54
C VAL A 350 6.60 2.60 -28.70
N LYS A 351 7.74 1.92 -28.43
CA LYS A 351 8.54 1.27 -29.47
C LYS A 351 7.75 0.20 -30.22
N ARG A 352 6.98 -0.62 -29.50
CA ARG A 352 6.11 -1.66 -30.12
C ARG A 352 5.05 -1.02 -31.02
N LYS A 353 4.39 0.06 -30.57
CA LYS A 353 3.39 0.78 -31.37
C LYS A 353 3.97 1.28 -32.70
N ARG A 354 5.20 1.83 -32.67
CA ARG A 354 5.89 2.31 -33.88
C ARG A 354 6.27 1.17 -34.82
N ALA A 355 6.72 0.02 -34.28
CA ALA A 355 7.09 -1.15 -35.07
C ALA A 355 5.88 -1.81 -35.76
N ASP A 356 4.70 -1.80 -35.11
CA ASP A 356 3.46 -2.38 -35.67
C ASP A 356 2.80 -1.50 -36.75
N GLY A 357 3.44 -0.40 -37.18
CA GLY A 357 2.97 0.47 -38.28
C GLY A 357 1.67 1.23 -37.99
N ARG A 358 1.19 1.23 -36.76
CA ARG A 358 0.01 1.97 -36.33
C ARG A 358 0.38 3.39 -35.95
N SER A 359 0.80 4.19 -36.93
CA SER A 359 0.78 5.65 -36.79
C SER A 359 -0.68 6.08 -36.64
N PRO A 360 -1.03 7.01 -35.76
CA PRO A 360 -2.34 7.61 -35.79
C PRO A 360 -2.46 8.36 -37.11
N GLU A 361 -3.36 7.93 -38.00
CA GLU A 361 -3.88 8.84 -39.00
C GLU A 361 -4.62 9.95 -38.23
N TYR A 362 -4.11 11.16 -38.35
CA TYR A 362 -4.67 12.38 -37.80
C TYR A 362 -5.89 12.82 -38.59
#